data_221a5588fa5e56fef25c25801f9c4eb1
#
_entry.id   221a5588fa5e56fef25c25801f9c4eb1
#
_cell.length_a   1.000
_cell.length_b   1.000
_cell.length_c   1.000
_cell.angle_alpha   90.00
_cell.angle_beta   90.00
_cell.angle_gamma   90.00
#
_symmetry.space_group_name_H-M   'P 1'
#
loop_
_entity.id
_entity.type
_entity.pdbx_description
1 polymer ?
#
loop_
_entity_poly.entity_id
_entity_poly.type
_entity_poly.pdbx_seq_one_letter_code
_entity_poly.pdbx_strand_id
1 'polypeptide(L)'
;NPDIKGIYLQAGTMEIQFPSLEEIRGELEAFKESGKFVVAYGDQYSQWLYYLASVADKVVVNPEGSISWHGLAAQPIFFKDLLEKVGVEMQIFKVGTYKSAVEPFIATEMSDANREQVSEYIASIWNDIVNAVSQSRGIDAGNLNEYADRYMDLCQAEEYVECGLADTLLYKDGVLDYLKTLAGADSDGNLAITTLEDVKGKIEIDNILNNASKGKIAVYYAVGDIDGSTSADEGINSKKVIKELRELREDADVKAVVLRVNSPGGSAYGSEQIWREVVLLKAAKPVIVSMGDCAASGGYYISCAADCIVANSTTL
;
A
#
# COMPACT_ATOMS: atom_id res chain seq x y z
N ASN A 1 2.60 -5.14 -23.27
CA ASN A 1 2.86 -6.37 -23.99
C ASN A 1 1.57 -6.84 -24.69
N PRO A 2 1.56 -7.09 -26.03
CA PRO A 2 0.37 -7.50 -26.79
C PRO A 2 -0.09 -8.94 -26.45
N ASP A 3 0.78 -9.78 -25.90
CA ASP A 3 0.44 -11.15 -25.56
C ASP A 3 -0.43 -11.25 -24.30
N ILE A 4 -0.33 -10.27 -23.42
CA ILE A 4 -1.19 -10.18 -22.21
C ILE A 4 -2.57 -9.69 -22.66
N LYS A 5 -3.59 -10.52 -22.47
CA LYS A 5 -4.99 -10.23 -22.83
C LYS A 5 -5.76 -9.56 -21.70
N GLY A 6 -5.44 -9.89 -20.46
CA GLY A 6 -6.10 -9.36 -19.29
C GLY A 6 -5.39 -9.75 -18.01
N ILE A 7 -5.96 -9.30 -16.89
CA ILE A 7 -5.53 -9.66 -15.53
C ILE A 7 -6.63 -10.46 -14.86
N TYR A 8 -6.27 -11.58 -14.25
CA TYR A 8 -7.11 -12.34 -13.34
C TYR A 8 -6.64 -12.12 -11.92
N LEU A 9 -7.44 -11.42 -11.12
CA LEU A 9 -7.20 -11.19 -9.70
C LEU A 9 -7.90 -12.28 -8.90
N GLN A 10 -7.13 -13.18 -8.31
CA GLN A 10 -7.66 -14.17 -7.39
C GLN A 10 -7.48 -13.66 -5.96
N ALA A 11 -8.56 -13.48 -5.21
CA ALA A 11 -8.52 -13.10 -3.81
C ALA A 11 -7.81 -14.17 -2.98
N GLY A 12 -6.97 -13.71 -2.05
CA GLY A 12 -6.19 -14.55 -1.14
C GLY A 12 -5.86 -13.76 0.13
N THR A 13 -4.84 -14.16 0.86
CA THR A 13 -4.31 -13.39 1.98
C THR A 13 -3.39 -12.29 1.47
N MET A 14 -3.53 -11.09 2.02
CA MET A 14 -2.73 -9.94 1.65
C MET A 14 -2.40 -9.11 2.89
N GLU A 15 -1.11 -8.86 3.10
CA GLU A 15 -0.58 -8.01 4.16
C GLU A 15 0.06 -6.78 3.52
N ILE A 16 -0.74 -5.76 3.24
CA ILE A 16 -0.31 -4.52 2.61
C ILE A 16 -1.06 -3.34 3.23
N GLN A 17 -0.41 -2.20 3.32
CA GLN A 17 -1.02 -0.98 3.85
C GLN A 17 -1.81 -0.26 2.77
N PHE A 18 -2.70 0.64 3.20
CA PHE A 18 -3.65 1.28 2.28
C PHE A 18 -2.98 2.15 1.19
N PRO A 19 -1.96 2.96 1.44
CA PRO A 19 -1.30 3.73 0.39
C PRO A 19 -0.71 2.88 -0.74
N SER A 20 -0.14 1.72 -0.41
CA SER A 20 0.33 0.77 -1.43
C SER A 20 -0.82 0.14 -2.22
N LEU A 21 -1.99 -0.05 -1.60
CA LEU A 21 -3.20 -0.49 -2.30
C LEU A 21 -3.72 0.55 -3.29
N GLU A 22 -3.67 1.84 -2.93
CA GLU A 22 -4.02 2.94 -3.83
C GLU A 22 -3.14 2.90 -5.09
N GLU A 23 -1.82 2.71 -4.93
CA GLU A 23 -0.90 2.61 -6.06
C GLU A 23 -1.24 1.41 -6.97
N ILE A 24 -1.44 0.23 -6.39
CA ILE A 24 -1.81 -0.98 -7.16
C ILE A 24 -3.15 -0.77 -7.87
N ARG A 25 -4.13 -0.16 -7.20
CA ARG A 25 -5.43 0.15 -7.81
C ARG A 25 -5.28 1.08 -9.00
N GLY A 26 -4.50 2.17 -8.86
CA GLY A 26 -4.22 3.11 -9.94
C GLY A 26 -3.57 2.43 -11.17
N GLU A 27 -2.65 1.49 -10.94
CA GLU A 27 -2.05 0.69 -12.02
C GLU A 27 -3.05 -0.26 -12.70
N LEU A 28 -4.01 -0.82 -11.95
CA LEU A 28 -5.08 -1.64 -12.52
C LEU A 28 -6.03 -0.78 -13.37
N GLU A 29 -6.36 0.44 -12.93
CA GLU A 29 -7.16 1.39 -13.69
C GLU A 29 -6.44 1.79 -14.99
N ALA A 30 -5.16 2.15 -14.92
CA ALA A 30 -4.32 2.46 -16.09
C ALA A 30 -4.19 1.24 -17.03
N PHE A 31 -4.10 0.02 -16.49
CA PHE A 31 -4.09 -1.18 -17.31
C PHE A 31 -5.39 -1.33 -18.12
N LYS A 32 -6.54 -1.05 -17.54
CA LYS A 32 -7.85 -1.09 -18.21
C LYS A 32 -7.95 -0.08 -19.36
N GLU A 33 -7.30 1.08 -19.26
CA GLU A 33 -7.23 2.07 -20.34
C GLU A 33 -6.59 1.50 -21.62
N SER A 34 -5.79 0.45 -21.52
CA SER A 34 -5.23 -0.27 -22.66
C SER A 34 -6.25 -1.12 -23.44
N GLY A 35 -7.51 -1.17 -23.00
CA GLY A 35 -8.59 -1.96 -23.58
C GLY A 35 -8.56 -3.44 -23.22
N LYS A 36 -7.76 -3.83 -22.21
CA LYS A 36 -7.65 -5.20 -21.69
C LYS A 36 -8.54 -5.38 -20.47
N PHE A 37 -9.03 -6.61 -20.30
CA PHE A 37 -9.95 -6.90 -19.18
C PHE A 37 -9.23 -7.13 -17.86
N VAL A 38 -9.94 -6.83 -16.78
CA VAL A 38 -9.61 -7.25 -15.41
C VAL A 38 -10.80 -8.01 -14.84
N VAL A 39 -10.58 -9.25 -14.42
CA VAL A 39 -11.59 -10.10 -13.76
C VAL A 39 -11.10 -10.44 -12.37
N ALA A 40 -11.93 -10.21 -11.36
CA ALA A 40 -11.65 -10.57 -9.99
C ALA A 40 -12.53 -11.77 -9.56
N TYR A 41 -11.94 -12.72 -8.84
CA TYR A 41 -12.64 -13.83 -8.22
C TYR A 41 -12.17 -14.05 -6.79
N GLY A 42 -13.10 -14.31 -5.89
CA GLY A 42 -12.80 -14.65 -4.50
C GLY A 42 -13.84 -15.57 -3.87
N ASP A 43 -13.34 -16.49 -3.03
CA ASP A 43 -14.16 -17.19 -2.06
C ASP A 43 -14.46 -16.27 -0.87
N GLN A 44 -13.48 -15.46 -0.48
CA GLN A 44 -13.63 -14.43 0.54
C GLN A 44 -12.84 -13.18 0.12
N TYR A 45 -13.51 -12.06 0.14
CA TYR A 45 -12.87 -10.76 -0.03
C TYR A 45 -12.78 -10.07 1.33
N SER A 46 -11.56 -9.84 1.83
CA SER A 46 -11.37 -8.81 2.86
C SER A 46 -11.71 -7.45 2.29
N GLN A 47 -12.01 -6.46 3.13
CA GLN A 47 -12.31 -5.09 2.68
C GLN A 47 -11.22 -4.51 1.78
N TRP A 48 -9.95 -4.78 2.08
CA TRP A 48 -8.79 -4.35 1.28
C TRP A 48 -8.74 -5.04 -0.09
N LEU A 49 -8.97 -6.35 -0.12
CA LEU A 49 -9.05 -7.10 -1.38
C LEU A 49 -10.24 -6.67 -2.22
N TYR A 50 -11.38 -6.39 -1.59
CA TYR A 50 -12.54 -5.88 -2.30
C TYR A 50 -12.29 -4.49 -2.87
N TYR A 51 -11.59 -3.62 -2.15
CA TYR A 51 -11.17 -2.32 -2.66
C TYR A 51 -10.39 -2.45 -3.98
N LEU A 52 -9.44 -3.39 -4.07
CA LEU A 52 -8.74 -3.67 -5.32
C LEU A 52 -9.64 -4.33 -6.37
N ALA A 53 -10.43 -5.34 -5.97
CA ALA A 53 -11.29 -6.09 -6.87
C ALA A 53 -12.38 -5.22 -7.50
N SER A 54 -12.85 -4.20 -6.78
CA SER A 54 -13.93 -3.32 -7.23
C SER A 54 -13.63 -2.54 -8.51
N VAL A 55 -12.35 -2.42 -8.90
CA VAL A 55 -11.95 -1.82 -10.19
C VAL A 55 -12.14 -2.74 -11.38
N ALA A 56 -12.29 -4.06 -11.14
CA ALA A 56 -12.40 -5.05 -12.19
C ALA A 56 -13.65 -4.84 -13.08
N ASP A 57 -13.55 -5.26 -14.34
CA ASP A 57 -14.70 -5.27 -15.25
C ASP A 57 -15.74 -6.30 -14.84
N LYS A 58 -15.30 -7.33 -14.09
CA LYS A 58 -16.16 -8.36 -13.54
C LYS A 58 -15.66 -8.76 -12.14
N VAL A 59 -16.46 -8.52 -11.13
CA VAL A 59 -16.27 -9.00 -9.76
C VAL A 59 -17.11 -10.24 -9.55
N VAL A 60 -16.46 -11.36 -9.32
CA VAL A 60 -17.10 -12.67 -9.14
C VAL A 60 -16.89 -13.16 -7.72
N VAL A 61 -17.94 -13.59 -7.08
CA VAL A 61 -17.91 -14.20 -5.73
C VAL A 61 -18.31 -15.66 -5.85
N ASN A 62 -17.70 -16.52 -5.05
CA ASN A 62 -18.14 -17.90 -4.88
C ASN A 62 -19.59 -17.91 -4.34
N PRO A 63 -20.49 -18.82 -4.79
CA PRO A 63 -21.86 -18.90 -4.25
C PRO A 63 -21.97 -19.05 -2.73
N GLU A 64 -20.95 -19.63 -2.09
CA GLU A 64 -20.83 -19.73 -0.61
C GLU A 64 -19.78 -18.77 -0.06
N GLY A 65 -19.43 -17.73 -0.83
CA GLY A 65 -18.39 -16.78 -0.50
C GLY A 65 -18.89 -15.56 0.25
N SER A 66 -17.95 -14.68 0.64
CA SER A 66 -18.27 -13.46 1.39
C SER A 66 -17.45 -12.26 0.93
N ILE A 67 -18.04 -11.08 1.12
CA ILE A 67 -17.37 -9.78 1.00
C ILE A 67 -17.41 -9.09 2.36
N SER A 68 -16.24 -8.84 2.95
CA SER A 68 -16.13 -8.01 4.15
C SER A 68 -16.25 -6.53 3.77
N TRP A 69 -17.27 -5.88 4.35
CA TRP A 69 -17.51 -4.45 4.17
C TRP A 69 -18.07 -3.85 5.45
N HIS A 70 -17.23 -3.25 6.31
CA HIS A 70 -17.58 -2.90 7.69
C HIS A 70 -16.97 -1.60 8.23
N GLY A 71 -16.27 -0.83 7.40
CA GLY A 71 -15.63 0.42 7.83
C GLY A 71 -14.27 0.21 8.54
N LEU A 72 -13.83 1.23 9.27
CA LEU A 72 -12.54 1.25 9.94
C LEU A 72 -12.70 1.60 11.42
N ALA A 73 -11.85 1.03 12.27
CA ALA A 73 -11.79 1.32 13.69
C ALA A 73 -10.33 1.39 14.18
N ALA A 74 -10.05 2.27 15.13
CA ALA A 74 -8.80 2.28 15.88
C ALA A 74 -9.07 1.99 17.35
N GLN A 75 -8.33 1.06 17.93
CA GLN A 75 -8.47 0.62 19.32
C GLN A 75 -7.11 0.69 20.03
N PRO A 76 -6.65 1.88 20.47
CA PRO A 76 -5.41 1.98 21.23
C PRO A 76 -5.54 1.30 22.60
N ILE A 77 -4.49 0.61 23.00
CA ILE A 77 -4.40 -0.06 24.30
C ILE A 77 -3.58 0.82 25.23
N PHE A 78 -4.05 1.00 26.48
CA PHE A 78 -3.39 1.81 27.50
C PHE A 78 -2.83 0.92 28.60
N PHE A 79 -1.58 1.13 28.95
CA PHE A 79 -0.83 0.29 29.88
C PHE A 79 -0.53 0.98 31.23
N LYS A 80 -0.96 2.24 31.43
CA LYS A 80 -0.66 3.02 32.63
C LYS A 80 -0.97 2.26 33.92
N ASP A 81 -2.20 1.76 34.07
CA ASP A 81 -2.63 1.06 35.30
C ASP A 81 -1.87 -0.27 35.52
N LEU A 82 -1.47 -0.94 34.41
CA LEU A 82 -0.63 -2.13 34.51
C LEU A 82 0.76 -1.78 35.01
N LEU A 83 1.37 -0.74 34.46
CA LEU A 83 2.71 -0.27 34.81
C LEU A 83 2.76 0.16 36.29
N GLU A 84 1.75 0.90 36.76
CA GLU A 84 1.62 1.29 38.16
C GLU A 84 1.54 0.07 39.09
N LYS A 85 0.75 -0.97 38.74
CA LYS A 85 0.63 -2.21 39.53
C LYS A 85 1.93 -2.99 39.63
N VAL A 86 2.80 -2.95 38.64
CA VAL A 86 4.11 -3.59 38.67
C VAL A 86 5.23 -2.68 39.16
N GLY A 87 4.89 -1.46 39.59
CA GLY A 87 5.84 -0.51 40.20
C GLY A 87 6.74 0.19 39.14
N VAL A 88 6.31 0.29 37.89
CA VAL A 88 7.04 0.98 36.85
C VAL A 88 6.46 2.38 36.64
N GLU A 89 7.31 3.40 36.74
CA GLU A 89 6.99 4.79 36.42
C GLU A 89 7.66 5.19 35.10
N MET A 90 6.84 5.68 34.15
CA MET A 90 7.31 6.13 32.85
C MET A 90 7.68 7.60 32.87
N GLN A 91 8.92 7.93 32.57
CA GLN A 91 9.39 9.31 32.37
C GLN A 91 9.31 9.68 30.90
N ILE A 92 8.47 10.66 30.55
CA ILE A 92 8.17 11.04 29.17
C ILE A 92 8.80 12.38 28.82
N PHE A 93 9.47 12.40 27.68
CA PHE A 93 9.99 13.61 27.02
C PHE A 93 9.31 13.74 25.65
N LYS A 94 8.33 14.63 25.56
CA LYS A 94 7.62 14.91 24.29
C LYS A 94 7.51 16.41 24.03
N VAL A 95 7.43 16.79 22.78
CA VAL A 95 7.21 18.17 22.34
C VAL A 95 5.98 18.21 21.43
N GLY A 96 5.07 19.15 21.72
CA GLY A 96 3.86 19.35 20.95
C GLY A 96 2.64 18.56 21.42
N THR A 97 1.47 19.10 21.10
CA THR A 97 0.16 18.58 21.56
C THR A 97 -0.19 17.23 20.93
N TYR A 98 0.07 17.10 19.63
CA TYR A 98 -0.29 15.91 18.83
C TYR A 98 0.74 14.78 18.87
N LYS A 99 1.78 14.87 19.71
CA LYS A 99 2.75 13.77 19.90
C LYS A 99 2.16 12.71 20.82
N SER A 100 1.29 11.86 20.30
CA SER A 100 0.44 10.93 21.07
C SER A 100 1.05 9.54 21.29
N ALA A 101 2.15 9.19 20.62
CA ALA A 101 2.77 7.85 20.68
C ALA A 101 3.12 7.37 22.12
N VAL A 102 3.25 8.29 23.07
CA VAL A 102 3.57 7.97 24.48
C VAL A 102 2.32 7.87 25.38
N GLU A 103 1.15 8.28 24.92
CA GLU A 103 -0.08 8.27 25.72
C GLU A 103 -0.45 6.88 26.27
N PRO A 104 -0.25 5.78 25.53
CA PRO A 104 -0.52 4.43 26.04
C PRO A 104 0.18 4.11 27.36
N PHE A 105 1.29 4.78 27.69
CA PHE A 105 2.08 4.51 28.88
C PHE A 105 1.76 5.45 30.06
N ILE A 106 1.09 6.58 29.82
CA ILE A 106 0.87 7.64 30.83
C ILE A 106 -0.59 8.05 31.01
N ALA A 107 -1.48 7.57 30.15
CA ALA A 107 -2.91 7.86 30.17
C ALA A 107 -3.73 6.56 30.23
N THR A 108 -5.00 6.68 30.59
CA THR A 108 -5.98 5.57 30.58
C THR A 108 -6.96 5.66 29.41
N GLU A 109 -6.93 6.77 28.69
CA GLU A 109 -7.74 7.04 27.50
C GLU A 109 -7.02 8.01 26.56
N MET A 110 -7.50 8.14 25.33
CA MET A 110 -6.97 9.11 24.37
C MET A 110 -7.24 10.54 24.83
N SER A 111 -6.24 11.42 24.70
CA SER A 111 -6.46 12.86 24.78
C SER A 111 -7.36 13.34 23.62
N ASP A 112 -7.99 14.52 23.78
CA ASP A 112 -8.82 15.11 22.73
C ASP A 112 -8.02 15.32 21.44
N ALA A 113 -6.77 15.77 21.53
CA ALA A 113 -5.89 15.97 20.40
C ALA A 113 -5.54 14.64 19.68
N ASN A 114 -5.32 13.58 20.44
CA ASN A 114 -5.08 12.24 19.86
C ASN A 114 -6.35 11.69 19.19
N ARG A 115 -7.50 11.87 19.82
CA ARG A 115 -8.79 11.46 19.28
C ARG A 115 -9.10 12.19 17.97
N GLU A 116 -8.89 13.50 17.93
CA GLU A 116 -9.05 14.33 16.73
C GLU A 116 -8.19 13.80 15.57
N GLN A 117 -6.88 13.66 15.79
CA GLN A 117 -5.95 13.22 14.75
C GLN A 117 -6.24 11.80 14.25
N VAL A 118 -6.59 10.86 15.15
CA VAL A 118 -6.94 9.49 14.76
C VAL A 118 -8.26 9.45 14.01
N SER A 119 -9.26 10.23 14.42
CA SER A 119 -10.56 10.31 13.76
C SER A 119 -10.44 10.88 12.35
N GLU A 120 -9.69 11.96 12.18
CA GLU A 120 -9.43 12.56 10.85
C GLU A 120 -8.72 11.58 9.92
N TYR A 121 -7.68 10.91 10.42
CA TYR A 121 -6.94 9.90 9.66
C TYR A 121 -7.84 8.74 9.19
N ILE A 122 -8.63 8.16 10.10
CA ILE A 122 -9.55 7.06 9.77
C ILE A 122 -10.63 7.52 8.79
N ALA A 123 -11.21 8.71 9.02
CA ALA A 123 -12.23 9.26 8.16
C ALA A 123 -11.70 9.53 6.74
N SER A 124 -10.46 10.03 6.62
CA SER A 124 -9.83 10.26 5.32
C SER A 124 -9.69 8.95 4.54
N ILE A 125 -9.12 7.90 5.14
CA ILE A 125 -8.97 6.60 4.49
C ILE A 125 -10.34 6.02 4.10
N TRP A 126 -11.33 6.07 5.02
CA TRP A 126 -12.64 5.53 4.74
C TRP A 126 -13.33 6.26 3.57
N ASN A 127 -13.24 7.59 3.54
CA ASN A 127 -13.80 8.38 2.45
C ASN A 127 -13.12 8.04 1.11
N ASP A 128 -11.80 7.85 1.07
CA ASP A 128 -11.09 7.46 -0.14
C ASP A 128 -11.53 6.08 -0.63
N ILE A 129 -11.71 5.11 0.28
CA ILE A 129 -12.24 3.77 -0.05
C ILE A 129 -13.64 3.87 -0.64
N VAL A 130 -14.55 4.56 0.05
CA VAL A 130 -15.96 4.71 -0.37
C VAL A 130 -16.05 5.40 -1.73
N ASN A 131 -15.31 6.49 -1.92
CA ASN A 131 -15.32 7.23 -3.17
C ASN A 131 -14.80 6.38 -4.35
N ALA A 132 -13.68 5.67 -4.16
CA ALA A 132 -13.10 4.82 -5.19
C ALA A 132 -14.03 3.65 -5.57
N VAL A 133 -14.65 3.00 -4.59
CA VAL A 133 -15.62 1.91 -4.83
C VAL A 133 -16.90 2.47 -5.45
N SER A 134 -17.40 3.60 -4.98
CA SER A 134 -18.55 4.29 -5.56
C SER A 134 -18.35 4.56 -7.06
N GLN A 135 -17.21 5.12 -7.43
CA GLN A 135 -16.89 5.42 -8.83
C GLN A 135 -16.81 4.16 -9.69
N SER A 136 -16.12 3.13 -9.23
CA SER A 136 -15.90 1.91 -10.03
C SER A 136 -17.10 1.00 -10.12
N ARG A 137 -17.93 0.95 -9.07
CA ARG A 137 -19.12 0.09 -9.02
C ARG A 137 -20.43 0.81 -9.39
N GLY A 138 -20.42 2.14 -9.47
CA GLY A 138 -21.61 2.93 -9.71
C GLY A 138 -22.61 2.90 -8.55
N ILE A 139 -22.15 2.64 -7.33
CA ILE A 139 -22.96 2.59 -6.10
C ILE A 139 -22.86 3.95 -5.40
N ASP A 140 -24.00 4.50 -4.95
CA ASP A 140 -24.00 5.74 -4.18
C ASP A 140 -23.20 5.59 -2.87
N ALA A 141 -22.42 6.60 -2.53
CA ALA A 141 -21.56 6.60 -1.33
C ALA A 141 -22.36 6.44 -0.02
N GLY A 142 -23.59 6.97 0.02
CA GLY A 142 -24.50 6.79 1.15
C GLY A 142 -24.90 5.32 1.33
N ASN A 143 -25.21 4.62 0.21
CA ASN A 143 -25.51 3.20 0.26
C ASN A 143 -24.31 2.37 0.71
N LEU A 144 -23.08 2.71 0.26
CA LEU A 144 -21.86 2.02 0.73
C LEU A 144 -21.64 2.18 2.23
N ASN A 145 -21.92 3.36 2.81
CA ASN A 145 -21.89 3.56 4.25
C ASN A 145 -22.99 2.75 4.97
N GLU A 146 -24.21 2.72 4.43
CA GLU A 146 -25.30 1.89 4.97
C GLU A 146 -24.94 0.40 4.95
N TYR A 147 -24.30 -0.09 3.88
CA TYR A 147 -23.85 -1.47 3.80
C TYR A 147 -22.77 -1.78 4.84
N ALA A 148 -21.87 -0.85 5.14
CA ALA A 148 -20.89 -1.03 6.20
C ALA A 148 -21.53 -1.18 7.58
N ASP A 149 -22.62 -0.45 7.85
CA ASP A 149 -23.39 -0.54 9.11
C ASP A 149 -24.21 -1.84 9.23
N ARG A 150 -24.49 -2.51 8.10
CA ARG A 150 -25.30 -3.75 8.05
C ARG A 150 -24.52 -5.04 8.30
N TYR A 151 -23.21 -5.00 8.51
CA TYR A 151 -22.38 -6.20 8.64
C TYR A 151 -22.52 -7.15 7.43
N MET A 152 -22.14 -6.67 6.25
CA MET A 152 -22.26 -7.42 5.00
C MET A 152 -21.58 -8.79 5.02
N ASP A 153 -20.59 -8.99 5.88
CA ASP A 153 -19.93 -10.30 6.09
C ASP A 153 -20.90 -11.45 6.46
N LEU A 154 -22.08 -11.13 6.98
CA LEU A 154 -23.09 -12.08 7.41
C LEU A 154 -24.24 -12.26 6.40
N CYS A 155 -24.18 -11.57 5.26
CA CYS A 155 -25.18 -11.66 4.22
C CYS A 155 -25.01 -12.92 3.35
N GLN A 156 -26.08 -13.31 2.67
CA GLN A 156 -26.00 -14.35 1.64
C GLN A 156 -25.31 -13.79 0.39
N ALA A 157 -24.64 -14.66 -0.38
CA ALA A 157 -23.86 -14.21 -1.54
C ALA A 157 -24.72 -13.50 -2.62
N GLU A 158 -26.00 -13.86 -2.75
CA GLU A 158 -26.96 -13.21 -3.64
C GLU A 158 -27.13 -11.72 -3.33
N GLU A 159 -27.09 -11.33 -2.06
CA GLU A 159 -27.23 -9.94 -1.63
C GLU A 159 -26.07 -9.07 -2.15
N TYR A 160 -24.85 -9.61 -2.31
CA TYR A 160 -23.75 -8.86 -2.90
C TYR A 160 -24.02 -8.49 -4.36
N VAL A 161 -24.72 -9.36 -5.08
CA VAL A 161 -25.12 -9.08 -6.47
C VAL A 161 -26.26 -8.05 -6.49
N GLU A 162 -27.25 -8.19 -5.60
CA GLU A 162 -28.38 -7.26 -5.49
C GLU A 162 -27.91 -5.84 -5.09
N CYS A 163 -26.92 -5.75 -4.20
CA CYS A 163 -26.31 -4.49 -3.79
C CYS A 163 -25.32 -3.90 -4.81
N GLY A 164 -24.99 -4.64 -5.87
CA GLY A 164 -24.01 -4.22 -6.88
C GLY A 164 -22.55 -4.36 -6.46
N LEU A 165 -22.28 -4.94 -5.29
CA LEU A 165 -20.91 -5.21 -4.83
C LEU A 165 -20.25 -6.32 -5.66
N ALA A 166 -20.99 -7.30 -6.14
CA ALA A 166 -20.56 -8.32 -7.09
C ALA A 166 -21.38 -8.26 -8.38
N ASP A 167 -20.84 -8.81 -9.46
CA ASP A 167 -21.54 -8.89 -10.75
C ASP A 167 -22.21 -10.25 -10.97
N THR A 168 -21.67 -11.29 -10.34
CA THR A 168 -22.20 -12.65 -10.48
C THR A 168 -21.59 -13.60 -9.46
N LEU A 169 -22.26 -14.72 -9.26
CA LEU A 169 -21.80 -15.83 -8.43
C LEU A 169 -21.38 -16.99 -9.32
N LEU A 170 -20.14 -17.42 -9.22
CA LEU A 170 -19.61 -18.59 -9.94
C LEU A 170 -18.67 -19.39 -9.04
N TYR A 171 -18.65 -20.69 -9.21
CA TYR A 171 -17.56 -21.52 -8.73
C TYR A 171 -16.31 -21.31 -9.60
N LYS A 172 -15.15 -21.69 -9.10
CA LYS A 172 -13.85 -21.47 -9.78
C LYS A 172 -13.78 -22.04 -11.19
N ASP A 173 -14.37 -23.19 -11.44
CA ASP A 173 -14.46 -23.80 -12.78
C ASP A 173 -15.23 -22.92 -13.76
N GLY A 174 -16.39 -22.37 -13.34
CA GLY A 174 -17.16 -21.42 -14.14
C GLY A 174 -16.41 -20.12 -14.42
N VAL A 175 -15.58 -19.64 -13.47
CA VAL A 175 -14.71 -18.49 -13.71
C VAL A 175 -13.65 -18.77 -14.76
N LEU A 176 -13.01 -19.94 -14.70
CA LEU A 176 -12.02 -20.37 -15.70
C LEU A 176 -12.63 -20.47 -17.09
N ASP A 177 -13.84 -21.00 -17.20
CA ASP A 177 -14.58 -21.03 -18.48
C ASP A 177 -14.95 -19.65 -18.98
N TYR A 178 -15.35 -18.74 -18.09
CA TYR A 178 -15.58 -17.34 -18.45
C TYR A 178 -14.29 -16.68 -18.97
N LEU A 179 -13.14 -16.87 -18.30
CA LEU A 179 -11.86 -16.34 -18.74
C LEU A 179 -11.44 -16.89 -20.12
N LYS A 180 -11.75 -18.17 -20.45
CA LYS A 180 -11.52 -18.71 -21.80
C LYS A 180 -12.35 -17.99 -22.85
N THR A 181 -13.56 -17.54 -22.54
CA THR A 181 -14.36 -16.75 -23.49
C THR A 181 -13.75 -15.39 -23.79
N LEU A 182 -13.03 -14.80 -22.83
CA LEU A 182 -12.39 -13.49 -22.98
C LEU A 182 -11.00 -13.56 -23.64
N ALA A 183 -10.18 -14.49 -23.18
CA ALA A 183 -8.77 -14.60 -23.63
C ALA A 183 -8.57 -15.54 -24.80
N GLY A 184 -9.49 -16.46 -25.04
CA GLY A 184 -9.35 -17.63 -25.89
C GLY A 184 -8.70 -18.81 -25.17
N ALA A 185 -8.89 -20.01 -25.71
CA ALA A 185 -8.21 -21.22 -25.26
C ALA A 185 -7.06 -21.55 -26.21
N ASP A 186 -6.05 -22.27 -25.70
CA ASP A 186 -4.99 -22.82 -26.52
C ASP A 186 -5.49 -24.02 -27.37
N SER A 187 -4.60 -24.65 -28.14
CA SER A 187 -4.93 -25.82 -28.98
C SER A 187 -5.48 -27.02 -28.22
N ASP A 188 -5.16 -27.11 -26.93
CA ASP A 188 -5.56 -28.19 -26.05
C ASP A 188 -6.78 -27.82 -25.20
N GLY A 189 -7.38 -26.65 -25.41
CA GLY A 189 -8.56 -26.15 -24.69
C GLY A 189 -8.25 -25.56 -23.31
N ASN A 190 -6.98 -25.28 -23.01
CA ASN A 190 -6.56 -24.70 -21.74
C ASN A 190 -6.45 -23.17 -21.82
N LEU A 191 -6.57 -22.53 -20.67
CA LEU A 191 -6.29 -21.09 -20.52
C LEU A 191 -4.78 -20.89 -20.33
N ALA A 192 -4.18 -20.09 -21.21
CA ALA A 192 -2.77 -19.69 -21.07
C ALA A 192 -2.63 -18.67 -19.94
N ILE A 193 -2.01 -19.06 -18.85
CA ILE A 193 -1.78 -18.22 -17.67
C ILE A 193 -0.29 -17.97 -17.52
N THR A 194 0.08 -16.72 -17.22
CA THR A 194 1.45 -16.34 -16.81
C THR A 194 1.39 -15.61 -15.47
N THR A 195 2.44 -15.71 -14.68
CA THR A 195 2.52 -15.03 -13.39
C THR A 195 3.13 -13.64 -13.55
N LEU A 196 2.91 -12.78 -12.54
CA LEU A 196 3.55 -11.46 -12.50
C LEU A 196 5.09 -11.59 -12.48
N GLU A 197 5.62 -12.63 -11.84
CA GLU A 197 7.05 -12.92 -11.74
C GLU A 197 7.67 -13.23 -13.10
N ASP A 198 6.99 -14.05 -13.91
CA ASP A 198 7.42 -14.37 -15.27
C ASP A 198 7.44 -13.12 -16.17
N VAL A 199 6.44 -12.24 -16.02
CA VAL A 199 6.38 -10.97 -16.75
C VAL A 199 7.50 -10.04 -16.33
N LYS A 200 7.77 -9.93 -15.02
CA LYS A 200 8.86 -9.12 -14.46
C LYS A 200 10.22 -9.55 -15.00
N GLY A 201 10.50 -10.85 -15.00
CA GLY A 201 11.75 -11.38 -15.54
C GLY A 201 11.99 -11.03 -17.02
N LYS A 202 10.94 -11.02 -17.84
CA LYS A 202 11.04 -10.56 -19.25
C LYS A 202 11.33 -9.07 -19.38
N ILE A 203 10.67 -8.22 -18.56
CA ILE A 203 10.88 -6.76 -18.58
C ILE A 203 12.31 -6.43 -18.16
N GLU A 204 12.86 -7.11 -17.15
CA GLU A 204 14.25 -6.90 -16.71
C GLU A 204 15.25 -7.20 -17.81
N ILE A 205 15.07 -8.29 -18.56
CA ILE A 205 15.92 -8.65 -19.69
C ILE A 205 15.84 -7.61 -20.80
N ASP A 206 14.65 -7.18 -21.19
CA ASP A 206 14.44 -6.16 -22.21
C ASP A 206 15.06 -4.81 -21.83
N ASN A 207 14.98 -4.41 -20.56
CA ASN A 207 15.60 -3.19 -20.05
C ASN A 207 17.13 -3.27 -20.09
N ILE A 208 17.73 -4.41 -19.74
CA ILE A 208 19.17 -4.62 -19.81
C ILE A 208 19.67 -4.50 -21.28
N LEU A 209 18.91 -5.05 -22.23
CA LEU A 209 19.30 -5.05 -23.65
C LEU A 209 19.13 -3.69 -24.33
N ASN A 210 18.18 -2.86 -23.90
CA ASN A 210 17.79 -1.63 -24.59
C ASN A 210 18.38 -0.34 -24.00
N ASN A 211 18.99 -0.35 -22.79
CA ASN A 211 19.37 0.87 -22.06
C ASN A 211 20.87 1.22 -22.09
N ALA A 212 21.64 0.82 -23.08
CA ALA A 212 23.09 0.98 -23.11
C ALA A 212 23.64 2.41 -23.32
N SER A 213 22.80 3.47 -23.49
CA SER A 213 23.34 4.79 -23.91
C SER A 213 22.69 6.06 -23.35
N LYS A 214 21.77 5.96 -22.40
CA LYS A 214 21.13 7.14 -21.78
C LYS A 214 21.43 7.14 -20.29
N GLY A 215 21.68 8.31 -19.68
CA GLY A 215 21.90 8.43 -18.26
C GLY A 215 20.81 7.75 -17.42
N LYS A 216 21.15 7.29 -16.22
CA LYS A 216 20.29 6.49 -15.33
C LYS A 216 19.55 7.38 -14.35
N ILE A 217 18.32 7.01 -14.01
CA ILE A 217 17.65 7.47 -12.80
C ILE A 217 17.73 6.30 -11.81
N ALA A 218 18.31 6.56 -10.63
CA ALA A 218 18.39 5.55 -9.57
C ALA A 218 17.14 5.63 -8.69
N VAL A 219 16.53 4.49 -8.41
CA VAL A 219 15.49 4.36 -7.38
C VAL A 219 16.11 3.65 -6.19
N TYR A 220 16.18 4.35 -5.05
CA TYR A 220 16.72 3.81 -3.81
C TYR A 220 15.59 3.55 -2.82
N TYR A 221 15.44 2.30 -2.37
CA TYR A 221 14.41 1.89 -1.42
C TYR A 221 14.93 1.97 0.01
N ALA A 222 14.32 2.83 0.83
CA ALA A 222 14.54 2.95 2.26
C ALA A 222 13.30 2.44 3.01
N VAL A 223 13.33 1.17 3.40
CA VAL A 223 12.17 0.46 3.96
C VAL A 223 12.49 -0.08 5.35
N GLY A 224 11.58 0.13 6.30
CA GLY A 224 11.67 -0.37 7.68
C GLY A 224 12.26 0.62 8.67
N ASP A 225 12.59 0.13 9.87
CA ASP A 225 13.12 0.93 10.98
C ASP A 225 14.57 1.38 10.72
N ILE A 226 14.90 2.61 11.09
CA ILE A 226 16.25 3.15 10.97
C ILE A 226 17.09 2.69 12.18
N ASP A 227 18.09 1.85 11.91
CA ASP A 227 18.98 1.25 12.92
C ASP A 227 18.25 0.55 14.09
N GLY A 228 16.99 0.12 13.88
CA GLY A 228 16.17 -0.54 14.90
C GLY A 228 16.23 -2.06 14.87
N SER A 229 16.64 -2.67 13.76
CA SER A 229 16.74 -4.12 13.61
C SER A 229 18.10 -4.66 14.07
N THR A 230 18.10 -5.84 14.66
CA THR A 230 19.30 -6.60 15.00
C THR A 230 19.92 -7.29 13.79
N SER A 231 19.17 -7.42 12.69
CA SER A 231 19.60 -7.99 11.41
C SER A 231 19.96 -6.88 10.44
N ALA A 232 21.13 -6.96 9.82
CA ALA A 232 21.60 -5.97 8.85
C ALA A 232 20.81 -5.98 7.53
N ASP A 233 20.02 -7.02 7.31
CA ASP A 233 19.20 -7.22 6.10
C ASP A 233 17.75 -6.81 6.30
N GLU A 234 17.32 -6.54 7.55
CA GLU A 234 15.99 -6.08 7.88
C GLU A 234 16.02 -4.61 8.31
N GLY A 235 15.37 -3.75 7.54
CA GLY A 235 15.26 -2.33 7.84
C GLY A 235 16.36 -1.45 7.20
N ILE A 236 16.40 -0.21 7.65
CA ILE A 236 17.32 0.82 7.17
C ILE A 236 18.57 0.84 8.04
N ASN A 237 19.67 0.33 7.52
CA ASN A 237 20.98 0.47 8.16
C ASN A 237 21.61 1.80 7.70
N SER A 238 21.76 2.76 8.62
CA SER A 238 22.24 4.11 8.30
C SER A 238 23.60 4.13 7.62
N LYS A 239 24.55 3.30 8.06
CA LYS A 239 25.90 3.24 7.48
C LYS A 239 25.88 2.72 6.05
N LYS A 240 25.06 1.71 5.77
CA LYS A 240 24.87 1.15 4.43
C LYS A 240 24.24 2.20 3.50
N VAL A 241 23.13 2.82 3.93
CA VAL A 241 22.42 3.86 3.16
C VAL A 241 23.35 5.01 2.80
N ILE A 242 24.09 5.54 3.76
CA ILE A 242 25.06 6.65 3.56
C ILE A 242 26.08 6.26 2.49
N LYS A 243 26.63 5.06 2.56
CA LYS A 243 27.61 4.57 1.59
C LYS A 243 27.00 4.51 0.19
N GLU A 244 25.82 3.89 0.06
CA GLU A 244 25.14 3.69 -1.22
C GLU A 244 24.66 5.02 -1.83
N LEU A 245 24.11 5.94 -1.05
CA LEU A 245 23.75 7.28 -1.53
C LEU A 245 24.98 8.08 -2.01
N ARG A 246 26.13 7.92 -1.35
CA ARG A 246 27.38 8.51 -1.79
C ARG A 246 27.85 7.94 -3.12
N GLU A 247 27.77 6.62 -3.30
CA GLU A 247 28.08 5.97 -4.56
C GLU A 247 27.17 6.49 -5.69
N LEU A 248 25.86 6.63 -5.44
CA LEU A 248 24.93 7.24 -6.39
C LEU A 248 25.26 8.70 -6.69
N ARG A 249 25.74 9.47 -5.70
CA ARG A 249 26.18 10.85 -5.88
C ARG A 249 27.39 10.96 -6.79
N GLU A 250 28.33 10.04 -6.67
CA GLU A 250 29.60 10.02 -7.39
C GLU A 250 29.52 9.37 -8.77
N ASP A 251 28.52 8.50 -9.02
CA ASP A 251 28.32 7.87 -10.32
C ASP A 251 27.86 8.89 -11.37
N ALA A 252 28.73 9.16 -12.36
CA ALA A 252 28.44 10.12 -13.44
C ALA A 252 27.29 9.69 -14.36
N ASP A 253 26.94 8.41 -14.41
CA ASP A 253 25.82 7.90 -15.21
C ASP A 253 24.47 8.15 -14.56
N VAL A 254 24.41 8.26 -13.22
CA VAL A 254 23.21 8.58 -12.47
C VAL A 254 22.90 10.08 -12.58
N LYS A 255 21.78 10.43 -13.17
CA LYS A 255 21.36 11.83 -13.43
C LYS A 255 20.40 12.38 -12.39
N ALA A 256 19.64 11.53 -11.72
CA ALA A 256 18.71 11.87 -10.64
C ALA A 256 18.51 10.65 -9.74
N VAL A 257 18.06 10.89 -8.49
CA VAL A 257 17.75 9.85 -7.52
C VAL A 257 16.30 10.01 -7.04
N VAL A 258 15.56 8.93 -7.07
CA VAL A 258 14.28 8.78 -6.37
C VAL A 258 14.54 8.01 -5.10
N LEU A 259 14.31 8.63 -3.95
CA LEU A 259 14.37 7.97 -2.64
C LEU A 259 12.94 7.51 -2.27
N ARG A 260 12.67 6.21 -2.41
CA ARG A 260 11.41 5.60 -2.01
C ARG A 260 11.46 5.25 -0.53
N VAL A 261 10.72 6.00 0.28
CA VAL A 261 10.72 5.87 1.76
C VAL A 261 9.44 5.18 2.21
N ASN A 262 9.59 4.07 2.95
CA ASN A 262 8.51 3.41 3.69
C ASN A 262 9.02 3.05 5.09
N SER A 263 8.97 4.02 6.02
CA SER A 263 9.65 3.93 7.30
C SER A 263 8.89 4.66 8.42
N PRO A 264 8.66 4.01 9.59
CA PRO A 264 8.13 4.67 10.78
C PRO A 264 9.18 5.53 11.49
N GLY A 265 10.44 5.50 11.02
CA GLY A 265 11.58 6.18 11.64
C GLY A 265 12.50 5.23 12.39
N GLY A 266 13.08 5.68 13.49
CA GLY A 266 14.02 4.91 14.30
C GLY A 266 15.07 5.79 14.96
N SER A 267 16.35 5.41 14.83
CA SER A 267 17.49 6.14 15.42
C SER A 267 17.54 7.60 14.95
N ALA A 268 17.44 8.54 15.87
CA ALA A 268 17.59 9.97 15.57
C ALA A 268 18.99 10.28 14.99
N TYR A 269 20.03 9.65 15.57
CA TYR A 269 21.40 9.82 15.07
C TYR A 269 21.57 9.25 13.66
N GLY A 270 21.06 8.05 13.40
CA GLY A 270 21.08 7.42 12.07
C GLY A 270 20.35 8.27 11.04
N SER A 271 19.17 8.78 11.40
CA SER A 271 18.37 9.67 10.54
C SER A 271 19.11 10.96 10.17
N GLU A 272 19.77 11.61 11.14
CA GLU A 272 20.59 12.82 10.91
C GLU A 272 21.74 12.53 9.93
N GLN A 273 22.42 11.40 10.09
CA GLN A 273 23.55 11.04 9.23
C GLN A 273 23.09 10.76 7.79
N ILE A 274 21.96 10.09 7.61
CA ILE A 274 21.35 9.87 6.30
C ILE A 274 20.89 11.20 5.71
N TRP A 275 20.17 12.02 6.48
CA TRP A 275 19.75 13.35 6.05
C TRP A 275 20.91 14.18 5.52
N ARG A 276 22.06 14.17 6.22
CA ARG A 276 23.25 14.87 5.76
C ARG A 276 23.73 14.38 4.39
N GLU A 277 23.71 13.08 4.13
CA GLU A 277 24.10 12.54 2.81
C GLU A 277 23.06 12.89 1.73
N VAL A 278 21.76 12.94 2.07
CA VAL A 278 20.70 13.42 1.15
C VAL A 278 20.95 14.89 0.77
N VAL A 279 21.32 15.74 1.72
CA VAL A 279 21.70 17.15 1.45
C VAL A 279 22.88 17.24 0.47
N LEU A 280 23.90 16.39 0.66
CA LEU A 280 25.07 16.36 -0.23
C LEU A 280 24.71 15.82 -1.63
N LEU A 281 23.85 14.81 -1.69
CA LEU A 281 23.35 14.24 -2.93
C LEU A 281 22.54 15.27 -3.72
N LYS A 282 21.61 15.96 -3.05
CA LYS A 282 20.80 17.05 -3.63
C LYS A 282 21.65 18.18 -4.21
N ALA A 283 22.77 18.52 -3.58
CA ALA A 283 23.67 19.53 -4.11
C ALA A 283 24.36 19.13 -5.43
N ALA A 284 24.39 17.84 -5.73
CA ALA A 284 25.03 17.28 -6.93
C ALA A 284 24.03 16.86 -8.01
N LYS A 285 22.86 16.38 -7.62
CA LYS A 285 21.85 15.78 -8.52
C LYS A 285 20.44 16.02 -7.97
N PRO A 286 19.40 16.10 -8.82
CA PRO A 286 18.01 16.15 -8.36
C PRO A 286 17.67 14.94 -7.48
N VAL A 287 17.04 15.19 -6.34
CA VAL A 287 16.55 14.17 -5.40
C VAL A 287 15.06 14.36 -5.20
N ILE A 288 14.29 13.34 -5.58
CA ILE A 288 12.84 13.27 -5.35
C ILE A 288 12.59 12.21 -4.28
N VAL A 289 11.81 12.52 -3.28
CA VAL A 289 11.30 11.52 -2.34
C VAL A 289 9.92 11.05 -2.80
N SER A 290 9.73 9.74 -2.85
CA SER A 290 8.43 9.09 -3.00
C SER A 290 8.14 8.35 -1.70
N MET A 291 7.10 8.80 -0.97
CA MET A 291 6.68 8.16 0.27
C MET A 291 5.73 7.00 -0.04
N GLY A 292 5.92 5.89 0.69
CA GLY A 292 5.05 4.71 0.64
C GLY A 292 3.95 4.78 1.69
N ASP A 293 3.78 3.67 2.40
CA ASP A 293 2.73 3.54 3.41
C ASP A 293 2.96 4.47 4.62
N CYS A 294 4.23 4.65 5.00
CA CYS A 294 4.62 5.46 6.14
C CYS A 294 5.93 6.19 5.88
N ALA A 295 5.99 7.45 6.28
CA ALA A 295 7.22 8.24 6.31
C ALA A 295 7.23 9.13 7.57
N ALA A 296 7.14 8.49 8.73
CA ALA A 296 7.02 9.15 10.01
C ALA A 296 8.39 9.32 10.71
N SER A 297 8.47 10.29 11.64
CA SER A 297 9.66 10.49 12.47
C SER A 297 10.95 10.54 11.66
N GLY A 298 11.88 9.59 11.85
CA GLY A 298 13.11 9.46 11.08
C GLY A 298 12.89 9.28 9.57
N GLY A 299 11.79 8.63 9.15
CA GLY A 299 11.40 8.51 7.75
C GLY A 299 11.12 9.86 7.11
N TYR A 300 10.41 10.75 7.80
CA TYR A 300 10.24 12.12 7.33
C TYR A 300 11.55 12.91 7.41
N TYR A 301 12.36 12.69 8.44
CA TYR A 301 13.63 13.38 8.63
C TYR A 301 14.57 13.16 7.44
N ILE A 302 14.75 11.92 6.99
CA ILE A 302 15.60 11.64 5.82
C ILE A 302 15.02 12.18 4.52
N SER A 303 13.71 12.42 4.48
CA SER A 303 12.96 12.88 3.31
C SER A 303 12.95 14.40 3.16
N CYS A 304 12.97 15.17 4.26
CA CYS A 304 12.67 16.61 4.27
C CYS A 304 13.71 17.48 3.53
N ALA A 305 14.89 16.96 3.23
CA ALA A 305 15.92 17.67 2.47
C ALA A 305 15.75 17.57 0.94
N ALA A 306 14.89 16.72 0.43
CA ALA A 306 14.70 16.51 -1.01
C ALA A 306 14.28 17.77 -1.78
N ASP A 307 14.39 17.75 -3.11
CA ASP A 307 13.90 18.82 -3.97
C ASP A 307 12.36 18.81 -4.06
N CYS A 308 11.80 17.62 -4.02
CA CYS A 308 10.35 17.41 -4.05
C CYS A 308 9.99 16.16 -3.24
N ILE A 309 8.84 16.20 -2.58
CA ILE A 309 8.24 15.07 -1.88
C ILE A 309 6.90 14.75 -2.53
N VAL A 310 6.71 13.50 -2.89
CA VAL A 310 5.45 12.93 -3.39
C VAL A 310 4.96 11.91 -2.39
N ALA A 311 3.72 12.04 -1.96
CA ALA A 311 3.06 11.13 -1.03
C ALA A 311 1.65 10.80 -1.55
N ASN A 312 1.13 9.64 -1.17
CA ASN A 312 -0.28 9.32 -1.37
C ASN A 312 -1.13 10.10 -0.36
N SER A 313 -2.43 10.25 -0.64
CA SER A 313 -3.36 10.99 0.24
C SER A 313 -3.44 10.39 1.66
N THR A 314 -3.13 9.10 1.79
CA THR A 314 -3.23 8.31 3.02
C THR A 314 -1.88 7.89 3.60
N THR A 315 -0.75 8.38 3.04
CA THR A 315 0.58 8.16 3.63
C THR A 315 0.65 8.71 5.07
N LEU A 316 1.12 7.92 6.01
CA LEU A 316 1.36 8.29 7.41
C LEU A 316 2.72 8.93 7.61
#